data_460f839a65e6d97e4861515be71574fd
#
_entry.id   460f839a65e6d97e4861515be71574fd
#
_cell.length_a   1.000
_cell.length_b   1.000
_cell.length_c   1.000
_cell.angle_alpha   90.00
_cell.angle_beta   90.00
_cell.angle_gamma   90.00
#
_symmetry.space_group_name_H-M   'P 1'
#
loop_
_entity.id
_entity.type
_entity.pdbx_description
1 polymer ?
#
loop_
_entity_poly.entity_id
_entity_poly.type
_entity_poly.pdbx_seq_one_letter_code
_entity_poly.pdbx_strand_id
1 'polypeptide(L)'
;MIRGFGSDNFSGVLPEVFKALEEAAYGHQHSYEEDVYSEKAIQDFKNVFGENIRVFFVYNGTGANILSLSAFTHSYNAVICAETAHINVDECGAIEKQSGCKLLTVPTFDGKLTTGLIQNHMHGFGEQHHSQPKMISLTQCTELGTVYTPAELKEICDYAHAHRMYVHMDGARLSNAVAYLGCDPRDITSRVGIDVLSFGGTKTG
;
A
#
# COMPACT_ATOMS: atom_id res chain seq x y z
N MET A 1 20.68 -15.36 20.94
CA MET A 1 19.72 -14.44 20.33
C MET A 1 18.37 -15.18 20.26
N ILE A 2 17.32 -14.67 20.92
CA ILE A 2 16.00 -15.29 20.90
C ILE A 2 15.31 -14.81 19.61
N ARG A 3 14.90 -15.76 18.76
CA ARG A 3 14.06 -15.47 17.59
C ARG A 3 12.62 -15.82 17.93
N GLY A 4 11.73 -14.83 17.89
CA GLY A 4 10.31 -15.00 18.17
C GLY A 4 9.48 -14.91 16.87
N PHE A 5 8.31 -15.54 16.91
CA PHE A 5 7.34 -15.50 15.82
C PHE A 5 6.10 -14.65 16.17
N GLY A 6 6.23 -13.74 17.14
CA GLY A 6 5.12 -12.91 17.60
C GLY A 6 4.75 -11.79 16.63
N SER A 7 5.74 -11.24 15.92
CA SER A 7 5.52 -10.19 14.90
C SER A 7 6.76 -10.04 14.01
N ASP A 8 6.55 -9.74 12.74
CA ASP A 8 7.62 -9.35 11.81
C ASP A 8 8.20 -7.95 12.14
N ASN A 9 7.52 -7.15 12.97
CA ASN A 9 8.06 -5.90 13.52
C ASN A 9 9.11 -6.10 14.63
N PHE A 10 9.35 -7.34 15.08
CA PHE A 10 10.33 -7.62 16.14
C PHE A 10 11.75 -7.85 15.61
N SER A 11 11.93 -7.86 14.29
CA SER A 11 13.23 -7.98 13.67
C SER A 11 14.07 -6.73 13.92
N GLY A 12 15.39 -6.93 14.12
CA GLY A 12 16.34 -5.82 14.17
C GLY A 12 16.62 -5.27 12.79
N VAL A 13 17.29 -4.14 12.76
CA VAL A 13 17.75 -3.48 11.53
C VAL A 13 18.84 -4.33 10.85
N LEU A 14 18.80 -4.44 9.54
CA LEU A 14 19.88 -5.07 8.76
C LEU A 14 21.21 -4.32 8.93
N PRO A 15 22.36 -5.02 8.97
CA PRO A 15 23.67 -4.37 9.12
C PRO A 15 23.93 -3.30 8.06
N GLU A 16 23.48 -3.51 6.84
CA GLU A 16 23.64 -2.59 5.72
C GLU A 16 22.85 -1.29 5.94
N VAL A 17 21.63 -1.38 6.47
CA VAL A 17 20.79 -0.21 6.83
C VAL A 17 21.44 0.55 7.98
N PHE A 18 21.96 -0.16 9.00
CA PHE A 18 22.65 0.47 10.12
C PHE A 18 23.90 1.23 9.67
N LYS A 19 24.69 0.63 8.77
CA LYS A 19 25.86 1.30 8.18
C LYS A 19 25.49 2.55 7.38
N ALA A 20 24.42 2.49 6.60
CA ALA A 20 23.92 3.65 5.83
C ALA A 20 23.47 4.80 6.77
N LEU A 21 22.83 4.47 7.89
CA LEU A 21 22.48 5.46 8.92
C LEU A 21 23.71 6.10 9.55
N GLU A 22 24.74 5.30 9.86
CA GLU A 22 26.00 5.82 10.39
C GLU A 22 26.67 6.77 9.39
N GLU A 23 26.74 6.40 8.11
CA GLU A 23 27.31 7.27 7.05
C GLU A 23 26.52 8.57 6.91
N ALA A 24 25.19 8.52 6.97
CA ALA A 24 24.32 9.70 6.86
C ALA A 24 24.36 10.61 8.10
N ALA A 25 24.88 10.13 9.23
CA ALA A 25 24.94 10.91 10.47
C ALA A 25 26.09 11.95 10.47
N TYR A 26 27.01 11.91 9.51
CA TYR A 26 28.14 12.81 9.45
C TYR A 26 27.94 13.98 8.48
N GLY A 27 28.42 15.16 8.88
CA GLY A 27 28.41 16.36 8.05
C GLY A 27 27.09 17.12 8.09
N HIS A 28 26.90 17.99 7.10
CA HIS A 28 25.71 18.81 6.94
C HIS A 28 25.07 18.51 5.60
N GLN A 29 23.76 18.37 5.59
CA GLN A 29 22.92 18.19 4.40
C GLN A 29 21.79 19.22 4.41
N HIS A 30 21.25 19.54 3.26
CA HIS A 30 20.03 20.30 3.18
C HIS A 30 18.86 19.54 3.79
N SER A 31 17.93 20.25 4.42
CA SER A 31 16.69 19.67 4.94
C SER A 31 15.60 19.65 3.87
N TYR A 32 14.44 19.04 4.20
CA TYR A 32 13.24 19.04 3.35
C TYR A 32 13.40 18.28 2.02
N GLU A 33 14.08 17.12 2.07
CA GLU A 33 14.31 16.23 0.91
C GLU A 33 15.25 16.81 -0.17
N GLU A 34 15.97 17.90 0.15
CA GLU A 34 16.98 18.49 -0.74
C GLU A 34 18.41 17.93 -0.49
N ASP A 35 18.51 16.81 0.19
CA ASP A 35 19.73 16.12 0.50
C ASP A 35 20.04 14.98 -0.50
N VAL A 36 21.31 14.62 -0.60
CA VAL A 36 21.77 13.59 -1.54
C VAL A 36 21.21 12.19 -1.26
N TYR A 37 20.83 11.89 -0.02
CA TYR A 37 20.27 10.59 0.35
C TYR A 37 18.82 10.47 -0.12
N SER A 38 18.03 11.53 0.04
CA SER A 38 16.66 11.61 -0.47
C SER A 38 16.63 11.53 -2.00
N GLU A 39 17.51 12.29 -2.69
CA GLU A 39 17.62 12.22 -4.16
C GLU A 39 17.96 10.80 -4.63
N LYS A 40 18.94 10.17 -3.98
CA LYS A 40 19.33 8.79 -4.31
C LYS A 40 18.20 7.80 -4.06
N ALA A 41 17.52 7.89 -2.92
CA ALA A 41 16.39 7.02 -2.60
C ALA A 41 15.27 7.16 -3.63
N ILE A 42 14.91 8.38 -4.04
CA ILE A 42 13.92 8.63 -5.09
C ILE A 42 14.34 7.97 -6.40
N GLN A 43 15.63 8.07 -6.78
CA GLN A 43 16.14 7.44 -7.98
C GLN A 43 16.11 5.90 -7.88
N ASP A 44 16.44 5.34 -6.73
CA ASP A 44 16.39 3.89 -6.50
C ASP A 44 14.94 3.39 -6.57
N PHE A 45 13.97 4.12 -6.05
CA PHE A 45 12.53 3.80 -6.23
C PHE A 45 12.13 3.84 -7.71
N LYS A 46 12.57 4.82 -8.48
CA LYS A 46 12.30 4.88 -9.93
C LYS A 46 12.91 3.69 -10.67
N ASN A 47 14.15 3.30 -10.32
CA ASN A 47 14.79 2.13 -10.90
C ASN A 47 14.00 0.84 -10.64
N VAL A 48 13.39 0.72 -9.46
CA VAL A 48 12.60 -0.47 -9.06
C VAL A 48 11.19 -0.45 -9.63
N PHE A 49 10.48 0.68 -9.55
CA PHE A 49 9.04 0.74 -9.86
C PHE A 49 8.71 1.42 -11.20
N GLY A 50 9.70 2.08 -11.83
CA GLY A 50 9.56 2.78 -13.11
C GLY A 50 9.71 4.29 -12.99
N GLU A 51 10.10 4.94 -14.10
CA GLU A 51 10.41 6.38 -14.12
C GLU A 51 9.20 7.30 -13.85
N ASN A 52 7.98 6.83 -14.16
CA ASN A 52 6.76 7.62 -14.06
C ASN A 52 6.09 7.55 -12.68
N ILE A 53 6.89 7.53 -11.62
CA ILE A 53 6.41 7.54 -10.24
C ILE A 53 6.79 8.83 -9.53
N ARG A 54 6.03 9.16 -8.48
CA ARG A 54 6.40 10.13 -7.46
C ARG A 54 6.57 9.42 -6.13
N VAL A 55 7.61 9.79 -5.38
CA VAL A 55 7.93 9.23 -4.07
C VAL A 55 7.67 10.30 -3.03
N PHE A 56 7.03 9.93 -1.94
CA PHE A 56 6.79 10.78 -0.77
C PHE A 56 7.21 10.02 0.48
N PHE A 57 8.12 10.60 1.25
CA PHE A 57 8.56 10.02 2.52
C PHE A 57 7.58 10.41 3.63
N VAL A 58 7.15 9.42 4.40
CA VAL A 58 6.17 9.59 5.48
C VAL A 58 6.65 8.87 6.74
N TYR A 59 6.06 9.22 7.88
CA TYR A 59 6.55 8.75 9.18
C TYR A 59 6.41 7.24 9.40
N ASN A 60 5.28 6.65 8.99
CA ASN A 60 4.98 5.22 9.19
C ASN A 60 3.93 4.71 8.18
N GLY A 61 3.63 3.40 8.24
CA GLY A 61 2.67 2.75 7.34
C GLY A 61 1.25 3.31 7.45
N THR A 62 0.75 3.56 8.66
CA THR A 62 -0.57 4.19 8.86
C THR A 62 -0.62 5.58 8.22
N GLY A 63 0.44 6.39 8.38
CA GLY A 63 0.56 7.68 7.69
C GLY A 63 0.56 7.54 6.17
N ALA A 64 1.27 6.52 5.64
CA ALA A 64 1.27 6.23 4.21
C ALA A 64 -0.14 5.87 3.71
N ASN A 65 -0.84 4.99 4.41
CA ASN A 65 -2.20 4.57 4.05
C ASN A 65 -3.19 5.75 4.10
N ILE A 66 -3.16 6.56 5.17
CA ILE A 66 -4.02 7.75 5.29
C ILE A 66 -3.79 8.71 4.13
N LEU A 67 -2.55 9.08 3.85
CA LEU A 67 -2.22 10.05 2.81
C LEU A 67 -2.53 9.50 1.42
N SER A 68 -2.21 8.24 1.15
CA SER A 68 -2.51 7.56 -0.10
C SER A 68 -4.01 7.54 -0.39
N LEU A 69 -4.82 7.14 0.57
CA LEU A 69 -6.27 7.07 0.40
C LEU A 69 -6.90 8.46 0.34
N SER A 70 -6.47 9.40 1.19
CA SER A 70 -7.00 10.77 1.23
C SER A 70 -6.69 11.57 -0.03
N ALA A 71 -5.59 11.28 -0.72
CA ALA A 71 -5.23 11.97 -1.96
C ALA A 71 -6.22 11.71 -3.11
N PHE A 72 -6.96 10.60 -3.05
CA PHE A 72 -7.88 10.17 -4.11
C PHE A 72 -9.36 10.15 -3.68
N THR A 73 -9.66 10.41 -2.40
CA THR A 73 -11.03 10.33 -1.86
C THR A 73 -11.47 11.65 -1.21
N HIS A 74 -12.78 11.82 -1.17
CA HIS A 74 -13.48 12.86 -0.41
C HIS A 74 -14.37 12.21 0.63
N SER A 75 -14.89 12.96 1.58
CA SER A 75 -15.70 12.46 2.69
C SER A 75 -16.98 11.69 2.27
N TYR A 76 -17.49 11.94 1.07
CA TYR A 76 -18.64 11.22 0.51
C TYR A 76 -18.25 9.95 -0.26
N ASN A 77 -16.95 9.69 -0.41
CA ASN A 77 -16.48 8.48 -1.09
C ASN A 77 -16.43 7.26 -0.17
N ALA A 78 -16.25 6.10 -0.76
CA ALA A 78 -15.97 4.86 -0.07
C ALA A 78 -14.73 4.17 -0.66
N VAL A 79 -14.04 3.44 0.20
CA VAL A 79 -12.92 2.56 -0.13
C VAL A 79 -13.35 1.13 0.13
N ILE A 80 -13.24 0.27 -0.88
CA ILE A 80 -13.53 -1.16 -0.77
C ILE A 80 -12.24 -1.87 -0.35
N CYS A 81 -12.28 -2.65 0.72
CA CYS A 81 -11.14 -3.42 1.22
C CYS A 81 -11.57 -4.78 1.80
N ALA A 82 -10.65 -5.72 1.95
CA ALA A 82 -10.93 -6.94 2.69
C ALA A 82 -11.25 -6.61 4.16
N GLU A 83 -12.10 -7.41 4.81
CA GLU A 83 -12.41 -7.22 6.24
C GLU A 83 -11.18 -7.36 7.13
N THR A 84 -10.16 -8.12 6.69
CA THR A 84 -8.88 -8.33 7.38
C THR A 84 -7.86 -7.23 7.10
N ALA A 85 -8.14 -6.29 6.19
CA ALA A 85 -7.20 -5.25 5.80
C ALA A 85 -6.76 -4.41 6.99
N HIS A 86 -5.46 -4.11 7.08
CA HIS A 86 -4.85 -3.34 8.16
C HIS A 86 -5.55 -1.98 8.40
N ILE A 87 -5.94 -1.29 7.33
CA ILE A 87 -6.69 -0.02 7.41
C ILE A 87 -8.04 -0.15 8.12
N ASN A 88 -8.64 -1.36 8.12
CA ASN A 88 -9.89 -1.64 8.81
C ASN A 88 -9.67 -2.08 10.25
N VAL A 89 -8.66 -2.93 10.50
CA VAL A 89 -8.50 -3.65 11.78
C VAL A 89 -7.53 -2.96 12.73
N ASP A 90 -6.38 -2.50 12.23
CA ASP A 90 -5.21 -2.16 13.05
C ASP A 90 -4.76 -0.69 12.94
N GLU A 91 -5.62 0.21 12.44
CA GLU A 91 -5.32 1.65 12.32
C GLU A 91 -6.29 2.55 13.09
N CYS A 92 -7.07 1.98 14.02
CA CYS A 92 -7.96 2.74 14.93
C CYS A 92 -8.95 3.68 14.19
N GLY A 93 -9.43 3.32 13.00
CA GLY A 93 -10.31 4.18 12.20
C GLY A 93 -9.61 5.44 11.67
N ALA A 94 -8.28 5.41 11.51
CA ALA A 94 -7.49 6.58 11.15
C ALA A 94 -7.90 7.17 9.79
N ILE A 95 -8.10 6.33 8.77
CA ILE A 95 -8.52 6.81 7.44
C ILE A 95 -9.93 7.40 7.47
N GLU A 96 -10.87 6.77 8.14
CA GLU A 96 -12.25 7.27 8.25
C GLU A 96 -12.28 8.62 8.97
N LYS A 97 -11.48 8.77 10.02
CA LYS A 97 -11.37 10.04 10.75
C LYS A 97 -10.75 11.14 9.90
N GLN A 98 -9.66 10.85 9.18
CA GLN A 98 -8.88 11.88 8.48
C GLN A 98 -9.53 12.30 7.15
N SER A 99 -10.03 11.36 6.37
CA SER A 99 -10.67 11.63 5.08
C SER A 99 -12.20 11.80 5.18
N GLY A 100 -12.81 11.23 6.22
CA GLY A 100 -14.26 11.13 6.35
C GLY A 100 -14.87 10.10 5.40
N CYS A 101 -14.08 9.39 4.59
CA CYS A 101 -14.58 8.36 3.69
C CYS A 101 -15.04 7.12 4.48
N LYS A 102 -15.91 6.33 3.86
CA LYS A 102 -16.40 5.08 4.44
C LYS A 102 -15.56 3.90 3.96
N LEU A 103 -15.18 2.99 4.86
CA LEU A 103 -14.69 1.68 4.47
C LEU A 103 -15.88 0.75 4.17
N LEU A 104 -15.84 0.10 3.01
CA LEU A 104 -16.76 -0.98 2.62
C LEU A 104 -15.97 -2.28 2.71
N THR A 105 -16.11 -2.94 3.84
CA THR A 105 -15.37 -4.16 4.14
C THR A 105 -16.03 -5.37 3.50
N VAL A 106 -15.20 -6.22 2.89
CA VAL A 106 -15.62 -7.41 2.15
C VAL A 106 -15.14 -8.65 2.90
N PRO A 107 -16.03 -9.53 3.35
CA PRO A 107 -15.64 -10.82 3.87
C PRO A 107 -14.89 -11.64 2.81
N THR A 108 -13.73 -12.17 3.18
CA THR A 108 -12.89 -12.97 2.30
C THR A 108 -12.44 -14.24 3.00
N PHE A 109 -12.21 -15.32 2.25
CA PHE A 109 -11.70 -16.57 2.81
C PHE A 109 -10.20 -16.51 3.08
N ASP A 110 -9.47 -15.83 2.22
CA ASP A 110 -8.00 -15.84 2.19
C ASP A 110 -7.38 -14.42 2.22
N GLY A 111 -8.17 -13.41 2.55
CA GLY A 111 -7.73 -12.01 2.57
C GLY A 111 -7.70 -11.35 1.20
N LYS A 112 -8.02 -12.06 0.11
CA LYS A 112 -7.99 -11.52 -1.24
C LYS A 112 -9.36 -11.09 -1.73
N LEU A 113 -9.43 -9.88 -2.29
CA LEU A 113 -10.56 -9.43 -3.07
C LEU A 113 -10.56 -10.08 -4.46
N THR A 114 -11.73 -10.28 -5.01
CA THR A 114 -11.93 -10.63 -6.41
C THR A 114 -12.92 -9.64 -7.04
N THR A 115 -12.93 -9.53 -8.35
CA THR A 115 -13.89 -8.67 -9.06
C THR A 115 -15.34 -9.02 -8.73
N GLY A 116 -15.64 -10.31 -8.56
CA GLY A 116 -16.97 -10.77 -8.15
C GLY A 116 -17.37 -10.32 -6.74
N LEU A 117 -16.45 -10.32 -5.79
CA LEU A 117 -16.69 -9.81 -4.44
C LEU A 117 -16.86 -8.27 -4.43
N ILE A 118 -16.00 -7.57 -5.17
CA ILE A 118 -16.04 -6.10 -5.30
C ILE A 118 -17.39 -5.67 -5.91
N GLN A 119 -17.87 -6.38 -6.91
CA GLN A 119 -19.12 -6.06 -7.61
C GLN A 119 -20.32 -5.95 -6.68
N ASN A 120 -20.35 -6.71 -5.59
CA ASN A 120 -21.45 -6.65 -4.59
C ASN A 120 -21.49 -5.29 -3.86
N HIS A 121 -20.42 -4.51 -3.89
CA HIS A 121 -20.31 -3.17 -3.30
C HIS A 121 -20.42 -2.04 -4.33
N MET A 122 -20.59 -2.38 -5.61
CA MET A 122 -20.68 -1.44 -6.72
C MET A 122 -22.13 -0.99 -6.96
N HIS A 123 -22.77 -0.44 -5.93
CA HIS A 123 -24.12 0.06 -6.02
C HIS A 123 -24.22 1.47 -5.42
N GLY A 124 -25.32 2.16 -5.69
CA GLY A 124 -25.58 3.51 -5.16
C GLY A 124 -24.79 4.62 -5.86
N PHE A 125 -24.19 4.36 -7.01
CA PHE A 125 -23.54 5.42 -7.81
C PHE A 125 -24.55 6.49 -8.23
N GLY A 126 -24.21 7.76 -7.93
CA GLY A 126 -25.07 8.91 -8.23
C GLY A 126 -26.25 9.10 -7.24
N GLU A 127 -26.46 8.18 -6.33
CA GLU A 127 -27.48 8.30 -5.29
C GLU A 127 -26.98 9.19 -4.15
N GLN A 128 -27.71 10.27 -3.88
CA GLN A 128 -27.29 11.30 -2.90
C GLN A 128 -27.18 10.80 -1.46
N HIS A 129 -27.81 9.67 -1.13
CA HIS A 129 -27.80 9.08 0.21
C HIS A 129 -26.77 7.95 0.39
N HIS A 130 -26.03 7.61 -0.67
CA HIS A 130 -25.04 6.54 -0.65
C HIS A 130 -23.62 7.09 -0.76
N SER A 131 -22.71 6.51 0.01
CA SER A 131 -21.27 6.76 -0.21
C SER A 131 -20.86 6.22 -1.58
N GLN A 132 -19.99 6.96 -2.27
CA GLN A 132 -19.62 6.68 -3.64
C GLN A 132 -18.32 5.86 -3.68
N PRO A 133 -18.33 4.58 -4.07
CA PRO A 133 -17.11 3.79 -4.23
C PRO A 133 -16.13 4.52 -5.16
N LYS A 134 -14.90 4.76 -4.70
CA LYS A 134 -13.91 5.52 -5.44
C LYS A 134 -12.56 4.84 -5.49
N MET A 135 -12.29 3.95 -4.56
CA MET A 135 -11.01 3.26 -4.45
C MET A 135 -11.17 1.84 -3.98
N ILE A 136 -10.32 0.96 -4.48
CA ILE A 136 -10.11 -0.40 -3.97
C ILE A 136 -8.77 -0.41 -3.27
N SER A 137 -8.72 -0.90 -2.04
CA SER A 137 -7.49 -1.07 -1.27
C SER A 137 -7.17 -2.55 -1.12
N LEU A 138 -5.99 -2.95 -1.61
CA LEU A 138 -5.45 -4.31 -1.55
C LEU A 138 -4.27 -4.35 -0.58
N THR A 139 -3.96 -5.51 -0.02
CA THR A 139 -2.74 -5.73 0.77
C THR A 139 -1.89 -6.84 0.12
N GLN A 140 -0.58 -6.57 -0.11
CA GLN A 140 0.32 -7.48 -0.78
C GLN A 140 1.64 -7.66 0.03
N CYS A 141 1.93 -8.86 0.59
CA CYS A 141 0.98 -9.98 0.75
C CYS A 141 -0.09 -9.65 1.80
N THR A 142 -1.21 -10.36 1.75
CA THR A 142 -2.34 -10.12 2.66
C THR A 142 -1.96 -10.39 4.12
N GLU A 143 -2.78 -9.93 5.04
CA GLU A 143 -2.64 -10.16 6.48
C GLU A 143 -2.74 -11.66 6.85
N LEU A 144 -3.35 -12.46 5.98
CA LEU A 144 -3.42 -13.93 6.10
C LEU A 144 -2.24 -14.67 5.44
N GLY A 145 -1.28 -13.93 4.86
CA GLY A 145 -0.08 -14.47 4.24
C GLY A 145 -0.28 -15.01 2.82
N THR A 146 -1.42 -14.77 2.21
CA THR A 146 -1.67 -15.10 0.80
C THR A 146 -1.09 -14.03 -0.13
N VAL A 147 -0.89 -14.37 -1.39
CA VAL A 147 -0.25 -13.49 -2.37
C VAL A 147 -1.13 -13.37 -3.61
N TYR A 148 -1.39 -12.16 -4.05
CA TYR A 148 -2.00 -11.91 -5.36
C TYR A 148 -0.98 -12.17 -6.46
N THR A 149 -1.39 -12.93 -7.47
CA THR A 149 -0.62 -13.07 -8.71
C THR A 149 -0.73 -11.80 -9.57
N PRO A 150 0.19 -11.57 -10.53
CA PRO A 150 0.06 -10.47 -11.47
C PRO A 150 -1.26 -10.47 -12.25
N ALA A 151 -1.78 -11.65 -12.59
CA ALA A 151 -3.04 -11.78 -13.31
C ALA A 151 -4.24 -11.34 -12.46
N GLU A 152 -4.31 -11.75 -11.19
CA GLU A 152 -5.37 -11.33 -10.27
C GLU A 152 -5.33 -9.82 -10.03
N LEU A 153 -4.14 -9.24 -9.84
CA LEU A 153 -4.00 -7.78 -9.69
C LEU A 153 -4.44 -7.05 -10.95
N LYS A 154 -4.02 -7.54 -12.13
CA LYS A 154 -4.40 -6.93 -13.40
C LYS A 154 -5.91 -6.91 -13.60
N GLU A 155 -6.58 -8.03 -13.29
CA GLU A 155 -8.04 -8.13 -13.39
C GLU A 155 -8.74 -7.11 -12.49
N ILE A 156 -8.27 -6.95 -11.23
CA ILE A 156 -8.86 -5.99 -10.30
C ILE A 156 -8.58 -4.55 -10.75
N CYS A 157 -7.37 -4.25 -11.21
CA CYS A 157 -7.02 -2.91 -11.69
C CYS A 157 -7.83 -2.54 -12.93
N ASP A 158 -7.96 -3.44 -13.90
CA ASP A 158 -8.76 -3.21 -15.09
C ASP A 158 -10.24 -2.97 -14.74
N TYR A 159 -10.77 -3.77 -13.82
CA TYR A 159 -12.13 -3.59 -13.31
C TYR A 159 -12.30 -2.22 -12.64
N ALA A 160 -11.40 -1.84 -11.75
CA ALA A 160 -11.45 -0.56 -11.06
C ALA A 160 -11.41 0.62 -12.04
N HIS A 161 -10.46 0.60 -12.96
CA HIS A 161 -10.27 1.67 -13.95
C HIS A 161 -11.46 1.79 -14.92
N ALA A 162 -12.05 0.67 -15.34
CA ALA A 162 -13.28 0.67 -16.13
C ALA A 162 -14.44 1.38 -15.40
N HIS A 163 -14.45 1.35 -14.07
CA HIS A 163 -15.44 2.02 -13.22
C HIS A 163 -14.97 3.40 -12.69
N ARG A 164 -13.85 3.95 -13.23
CA ARG A 164 -13.25 5.23 -12.80
C ARG A 164 -12.88 5.26 -11.33
N MET A 165 -12.49 4.13 -10.80
CA MET A 165 -11.93 3.97 -9.46
C MET A 165 -10.41 3.86 -9.52
N TYR A 166 -9.76 4.13 -8.40
CA TYR A 166 -8.33 3.95 -8.20
C TYR A 166 -8.04 2.67 -7.41
N VAL A 167 -6.81 2.18 -7.52
CA VAL A 167 -6.34 1.04 -6.74
C VAL A 167 -5.15 1.44 -5.87
N HIS A 168 -5.35 1.32 -4.56
CA HIS A 168 -4.31 1.42 -3.56
C HIS A 168 -3.80 0.03 -3.22
N MET A 169 -2.49 -0.08 -2.99
CA MET A 169 -1.86 -1.28 -2.45
C MET A 169 -1.11 -0.96 -1.16
N ASP A 170 -1.51 -1.58 -0.06
CA ASP A 170 -0.66 -1.68 1.12
C ASP A 170 0.44 -2.71 0.84
N GLY A 171 1.65 -2.22 0.64
CA GLY A 171 2.85 -2.99 0.32
C GLY A 171 3.80 -3.11 1.51
N ALA A 172 3.31 -3.06 2.76
CA ALA A 172 4.16 -3.23 3.95
C ALA A 172 4.99 -4.53 3.92
N ARG A 173 4.54 -5.54 3.14
CA ARG A 173 5.23 -6.82 2.92
C ARG A 173 5.44 -7.14 1.44
N LEU A 174 5.52 -6.13 0.58
CA LEU A 174 5.67 -6.30 -0.86
C LEU A 174 6.90 -7.13 -1.23
N SER A 175 8.02 -6.92 -0.53
CA SER A 175 9.26 -7.67 -0.78
C SER A 175 9.07 -9.18 -0.58
N ASN A 176 8.25 -9.60 0.39
CA ASN A 176 7.93 -11.01 0.60
C ASN A 176 7.13 -11.58 -0.57
N ALA A 177 6.18 -10.82 -1.11
CA ALA A 177 5.41 -11.23 -2.27
C ALA A 177 6.28 -11.33 -3.53
N VAL A 178 7.17 -10.37 -3.76
CA VAL A 178 8.15 -10.40 -4.85
C VAL A 178 9.03 -11.64 -4.77
N ALA A 179 9.57 -11.93 -3.58
CA ALA A 179 10.43 -13.10 -3.35
C ALA A 179 9.66 -14.41 -3.57
N TYR A 180 8.42 -14.50 -3.11
CA TYR A 180 7.57 -15.68 -3.29
C TYR A 180 7.22 -15.94 -4.75
N LEU A 181 6.86 -14.88 -5.49
CA LEU A 181 6.47 -14.97 -6.90
C LEU A 181 7.68 -15.12 -7.85
N GLY A 182 8.88 -14.71 -7.42
CA GLY A 182 10.07 -14.67 -8.25
C GLY A 182 9.92 -13.70 -9.45
N CYS A 183 9.22 -12.59 -9.27
CA CYS A 183 8.88 -11.65 -10.33
C CYS A 183 9.56 -10.28 -10.17
N ASP A 184 9.55 -9.46 -11.21
CA ASP A 184 9.90 -8.04 -11.10
C ASP A 184 8.86 -7.31 -10.22
N PRO A 185 9.25 -6.46 -9.27
CA PRO A 185 8.30 -5.67 -8.46
C PRO A 185 7.25 -4.92 -9.30
N ARG A 186 7.61 -4.47 -10.49
CA ARG A 186 6.70 -3.80 -11.44
C ARG A 186 5.57 -4.69 -11.92
N ASP A 187 5.77 -6.01 -11.96
CA ASP A 187 4.76 -6.96 -12.43
C ASP A 187 3.57 -7.08 -11.46
N ILE A 188 3.76 -6.68 -10.21
CA ILE A 188 2.72 -6.66 -9.17
C ILE A 188 2.41 -5.25 -8.67
N THR A 189 2.88 -4.22 -9.36
CA THR A 189 2.62 -2.81 -9.03
C THR A 189 2.32 -1.98 -10.28
N SER A 190 3.28 -1.26 -10.83
CA SER A 190 3.05 -0.29 -11.90
C SER A 190 2.55 -0.90 -13.22
N ARG A 191 3.01 -2.09 -13.60
CA ARG A 191 2.59 -2.74 -14.85
C ARG A 191 1.16 -3.29 -14.82
N VAL A 192 0.67 -3.65 -13.63
CA VAL A 192 -0.71 -4.14 -13.48
C VAL A 192 -1.72 -3.01 -13.27
N GLY A 193 -1.25 -1.80 -12.95
CA GLY A 193 -2.11 -0.62 -12.85
C GLY A 193 -2.40 -0.18 -11.41
N ILE A 194 -1.54 -0.47 -10.43
CA ILE A 194 -1.64 0.11 -9.08
C ILE A 194 -1.39 1.63 -9.19
N ASP A 195 -2.33 2.43 -8.68
CA ASP A 195 -2.27 3.90 -8.74
C ASP A 195 -1.45 4.49 -7.60
N VAL A 196 -1.51 3.88 -6.41
CA VAL A 196 -0.73 4.31 -5.25
C VAL A 196 -0.31 3.13 -4.39
N LEU A 197 0.94 3.15 -3.96
CA LEU A 197 1.57 2.11 -3.15
C LEU A 197 2.06 2.69 -1.82
N SER A 198 1.59 2.12 -0.72
CA SER A 198 2.21 2.31 0.59
C SER A 198 3.34 1.28 0.74
N PHE A 199 4.59 1.74 0.74
CA PHE A 199 5.76 0.87 0.81
C PHE A 199 6.52 1.09 2.11
N GLY A 200 7.01 0.03 2.72
CA GLY A 200 7.81 0.11 3.95
C GLY A 200 8.90 -0.95 4.01
N GLY A 201 10.01 -0.61 4.66
CA GLY A 201 11.17 -1.49 4.85
C GLY A 201 11.21 -2.20 6.20
N THR A 202 10.52 -1.70 7.23
CA THR A 202 10.66 -2.17 8.63
C THR A 202 10.46 -3.67 8.82
N LYS A 203 9.55 -4.29 8.06
CA LYS A 203 9.22 -5.71 8.20
C LYS A 203 10.14 -6.64 7.40
N THR A 204 10.98 -6.09 6.56
CA THR A 204 11.86 -6.83 5.64
C THR A 204 13.32 -6.40 5.69
N GLY A 205 13.66 -5.43 6.56
CA GLY A 205 15.05 -5.00 6.75
C GLY A 205 15.20 -3.59 7.26
#